data_1e2fb5dac41e9b4bbe20fda6983af6a2
#
_entry.id   1e2fb5dac41e9b4bbe20fda6983af6a2
#
_cell.length_a   1.000
_cell.length_b   1.000
_cell.length_c   1.000
_cell.angle_alpha   90.00
_cell.angle_beta   90.00
_cell.angle_gamma   90.00
#
_symmetry.space_group_name_H-M   'P 1'
#
loop_
_entity.id
_entity.type
_entity.pdbx_description
1 polymer ?
#
loop_
_entity_poly.entity_id
_entity_poly.type
_entity_poly.pdbx_seq_one_letter_code
_entity_poly.pdbx_strand_id
1 'polypeptide(L)'
;MKITDTIKYVGVNDETIDLFEGQYRMLHGVSYNSYVILDEKIAIMDTVDRRATEEWLSNLERVLEGRTPDYLIVSHMEPDHAANIQRVAEKYPEMKLVGNAKTFPMIAQFFDLNIEGREVIVKEGDTLSLGRHTLQFFMAPMVHWPEVMVTYEQSEKVLFSADGFGKFGSLSVEEPWEDEARRYFINIVGKYGAPVQALLKKAAALDVAMICPLHGPVLTENLGHYIGLYDTWSSYQPEDDGIVIAYTSVYGHTKMAVSLLADQLT
;
A
#
# COMPACT_ATOMS: atom_id res chain seq x y z
N MET A 1 11.73 10.44 6.83
CA MET A 1 11.78 9.22 7.69
C MET A 1 12.94 8.35 7.24
N LYS A 2 13.73 7.79 8.14
CA LYS A 2 14.82 6.83 7.82
C LYS A 2 14.24 5.42 7.94
N ILE A 3 14.29 4.63 6.89
CA ILE A 3 13.91 3.21 6.93
C ILE A 3 15.15 2.40 7.32
N THR A 4 16.11 2.30 6.42
CA THR A 4 17.43 1.71 6.68
C THR A 4 18.53 2.60 6.08
N ASP A 5 19.79 2.11 6.07
CA ASP A 5 20.88 2.86 5.44
C ASP A 5 20.79 2.83 3.89
N THR A 6 20.14 1.83 3.33
CA THR A 6 20.02 1.61 1.88
C THR A 6 18.59 1.75 1.35
N ILE A 7 17.58 1.58 2.18
CA ILE A 7 16.16 1.79 1.81
C ILE A 7 15.72 3.16 2.32
N LYS A 8 15.30 4.03 1.42
CA LYS A 8 14.92 5.42 1.70
C LYS A 8 13.46 5.66 1.40
N TYR A 9 12.79 6.39 2.27
CA TYR A 9 11.43 6.88 2.04
C TYR A 9 11.48 8.14 1.18
N VAL A 10 10.67 8.16 0.12
CA VAL A 10 10.53 9.30 -0.80
C VAL A 10 9.07 9.73 -0.98
N GLY A 11 8.16 9.11 -0.23
CA GLY A 11 6.72 9.41 -0.27
C GLY A 11 6.35 10.83 0.17
N VAL A 12 5.07 11.14 0.11
CA VAL A 12 4.52 12.47 0.40
C VAL A 12 3.28 12.35 1.28
N ASN A 13 3.06 13.32 2.16
CA ASN A 13 1.83 13.49 2.92
C ASN A 13 0.91 14.49 2.20
N ASP A 14 -0.32 14.09 1.86
CA ASP A 14 -1.36 15.01 1.40
C ASP A 14 -2.30 15.34 2.57
N GLU A 15 -2.08 16.48 3.20
CA GLU A 15 -2.90 16.98 4.31
C GLU A 15 -4.11 17.78 3.82
N THR A 16 -4.24 17.95 2.50
CA THR A 16 -5.27 18.80 1.88
C THR A 16 -6.42 18.00 1.26
N ILE A 17 -6.27 16.70 1.13
CA ILE A 17 -7.32 15.82 0.61
C ILE A 17 -8.45 15.68 1.64
N ASP A 18 -9.67 15.94 1.22
CA ASP A 18 -10.88 15.79 2.05
C ASP A 18 -11.65 14.50 1.77
N LEU A 19 -11.54 13.97 0.54
CA LEU A 19 -12.17 12.71 0.12
C LEU A 19 -11.17 11.80 -0.62
N PHE A 20 -10.81 10.69 0.00
CA PHE A 20 -10.04 9.62 -0.65
C PHE A 20 -10.96 8.81 -1.58
N GLU A 21 -10.50 8.47 -2.78
CA GLU A 21 -11.30 7.85 -3.85
C GLU A 21 -12.63 8.59 -4.15
N GLY A 22 -12.73 9.88 -3.79
CA GLY A 22 -13.94 10.67 -3.96
C GLY A 22 -15.10 10.29 -3.02
N GLN A 23 -14.90 9.41 -2.04
CA GLN A 23 -15.94 8.90 -1.16
C GLN A 23 -15.57 8.80 0.32
N TYR A 24 -14.32 8.53 0.67
CA TYR A 24 -13.93 8.34 2.07
C TYR A 24 -13.39 9.65 2.66
N ARG A 25 -14.09 10.17 3.65
CA ARG A 25 -13.71 11.43 4.29
C ARG A 25 -12.38 11.27 5.03
N MET A 26 -11.43 12.14 4.71
CA MET A 26 -10.14 12.23 5.40
C MET A 26 -10.18 13.31 6.47
N LEU A 27 -9.90 12.93 7.73
CA LEU A 27 -9.80 13.87 8.83
C LEU A 27 -8.38 14.45 8.96
N HIS A 28 -7.40 13.62 8.62
CA HIS A 28 -5.97 13.90 8.80
C HIS A 28 -5.17 13.63 7.52
N GLY A 29 -5.81 13.80 6.35
CA GLY A 29 -5.17 13.58 5.07
C GLY A 29 -4.81 12.11 4.81
N VAL A 30 -3.80 11.87 3.99
CA VAL A 30 -3.28 10.55 3.64
C VAL A 30 -1.78 10.63 3.32
N SER A 31 -1.04 9.57 3.55
CA SER A 31 0.32 9.43 3.02
C SER A 31 0.31 8.59 1.75
N TYR A 32 1.02 9.03 0.72
CA TYR A 32 1.36 8.25 -0.46
C TYR A 32 2.80 7.80 -0.32
N ASN A 33 3.01 6.54 -0.01
CA ASN A 33 4.33 6.03 0.27
C ASN A 33 5.01 5.52 -1.00
N SER A 34 6.25 5.88 -1.15
CA SER A 34 7.16 5.37 -2.18
C SER A 34 8.54 5.24 -1.57
N TYR A 35 9.32 4.28 -2.05
CA TYR A 35 10.63 3.99 -1.47
C TYR A 35 11.67 3.84 -2.56
N VAL A 36 12.95 4.04 -2.20
CA VAL A 36 14.09 3.80 -3.09
C VAL A 36 15.05 2.86 -2.40
N ILE A 37 15.45 1.80 -3.10
CA ILE A 37 16.48 0.88 -2.65
C ILE A 37 17.77 1.27 -3.40
N LEU A 38 18.77 1.72 -2.63
CA LEU A 38 20.08 2.15 -3.12
C LEU A 38 21.06 0.97 -3.04
N ASP A 39 21.49 0.49 -4.21
CA ASP A 39 22.43 -0.60 -4.32
C ASP A 39 23.32 -0.40 -5.58
N GLU A 40 23.97 -1.45 -6.09
CA GLU A 40 24.62 -1.46 -7.41
C GLU A 40 23.64 -1.03 -8.49
N LYS A 41 22.42 -1.60 -8.45
CA LYS A 41 21.25 -1.15 -9.21
C LYS A 41 20.25 -0.51 -8.26
N ILE A 42 19.61 0.55 -8.71
CA ILE A 42 18.64 1.30 -7.93
C ILE A 42 17.23 0.90 -8.34
N ALA A 43 16.38 0.58 -7.37
CA ALA A 43 14.96 0.33 -7.58
C ALA A 43 14.10 1.38 -6.87
N ILE A 44 13.12 1.94 -7.60
CA ILE A 44 12.03 2.74 -7.05
C ILE A 44 10.86 1.77 -6.79
N MET A 45 10.25 1.84 -5.61
CA MET A 45 9.09 1.06 -5.22
C MET A 45 7.85 1.96 -5.31
N ASP A 46 7.06 1.74 -6.35
CA ASP A 46 5.86 2.49 -6.71
C ASP A 46 6.05 4.01 -6.86
N THR A 47 5.03 4.71 -7.27
CA THR A 47 4.99 6.17 -7.35
C THR A 47 3.94 6.71 -6.37
N VAL A 48 3.44 7.92 -6.59
CA VAL A 48 2.45 8.58 -5.74
C VAL A 48 1.32 9.18 -6.58
N ASP A 49 0.27 9.68 -5.92
CA ASP A 49 -0.81 10.44 -6.56
C ASP A 49 -0.26 11.65 -7.33
N ARG A 50 -0.91 12.01 -8.43
CA ARG A 50 -0.50 13.17 -9.26
C ARG A 50 -0.51 14.49 -8.51
N ARG A 51 -1.29 14.62 -7.43
CA ARG A 51 -1.32 15.80 -6.57
C ARG A 51 0.01 16.03 -5.87
N ALA A 52 0.75 14.96 -5.61
CA ALA A 52 2.04 14.94 -4.92
C ALA A 52 3.26 14.88 -5.86
N THR A 53 3.06 14.97 -7.19
CA THR A 53 4.10 14.73 -8.21
C THR A 53 5.39 15.51 -7.96
N GLU A 54 5.30 16.83 -7.81
CA GLU A 54 6.49 17.68 -7.76
C GLU A 54 7.29 17.48 -6.45
N GLU A 55 6.58 17.27 -5.34
CA GLU A 55 7.22 16.98 -4.06
C GLU A 55 7.89 15.62 -4.07
N TRP A 56 7.21 14.60 -4.62
CA TRP A 56 7.78 13.26 -4.78
C TRP A 56 9.02 13.24 -5.67
N LEU A 57 8.99 13.92 -6.82
CA LEU A 57 10.16 14.03 -7.70
C LEU A 57 11.32 14.73 -7.00
N SER A 58 11.07 15.78 -6.23
CA SER A 58 12.09 16.45 -5.43
C SER A 58 12.69 15.53 -4.37
N ASN A 59 11.85 14.73 -3.67
CA ASN A 59 12.30 13.74 -2.70
C ASN A 59 13.16 12.65 -3.36
N LEU A 60 12.71 12.18 -4.53
CA LEU A 60 13.42 11.17 -5.33
C LEU A 60 14.79 11.69 -5.77
N GLU A 61 14.86 12.87 -6.36
CA GLU A 61 16.14 13.49 -6.80
C GLU A 61 17.14 13.68 -5.67
N ARG A 62 16.65 14.12 -4.50
CA ARG A 62 17.48 14.29 -3.30
C ARG A 62 18.11 12.97 -2.85
N VAL A 63 17.35 11.85 -2.93
CA VAL A 63 17.82 10.51 -2.54
C VAL A 63 18.75 9.91 -3.59
N LEU A 64 18.48 10.14 -4.87
CA LEU A 64 19.30 9.64 -5.97
C LEU A 64 20.66 10.33 -6.08
N GLU A 65 20.80 11.58 -5.61
CA GLU A 65 22.07 12.34 -5.66
C GLU A 65 22.73 12.35 -7.05
N GLY A 66 21.91 12.46 -8.10
CA GLY A 66 22.36 12.45 -9.50
C GLY A 66 22.56 11.05 -10.11
N ARG A 67 22.33 9.97 -9.35
CA ARG A 67 22.31 8.61 -9.89
C ARG A 67 21.01 8.37 -10.68
N THR A 68 21.04 7.45 -11.63
CA THR A 68 19.89 7.06 -12.43
C THR A 68 19.30 5.74 -11.87
N PRO A 69 17.99 5.65 -11.65
CA PRO A 69 17.36 4.39 -11.25
C PRO A 69 17.35 3.39 -12.40
N ASP A 70 17.58 2.10 -12.07
CA ASP A 70 17.55 1.00 -13.02
C ASP A 70 16.17 0.40 -13.17
N TYR A 71 15.37 0.43 -12.09
CA TYR A 71 14.06 -0.21 -12.04
C TYR A 71 13.00 0.67 -11.37
N LEU A 72 11.78 0.62 -11.91
CA LEU A 72 10.55 0.99 -11.22
C LEU A 72 9.77 -0.29 -10.97
N ILE A 73 9.58 -0.65 -9.71
CA ILE A 73 8.72 -1.75 -9.29
C ILE A 73 7.29 -1.21 -9.18
N VAL A 74 6.37 -1.79 -9.95
CA VAL A 74 4.96 -1.40 -9.96
C VAL A 74 4.18 -2.48 -9.23
N SER A 75 3.92 -2.26 -7.95
CA SER A 75 3.16 -3.17 -7.10
C SER A 75 1.67 -3.06 -7.35
N HIS A 76 1.20 -1.82 -7.64
CA HIS A 76 -0.21 -1.49 -7.78
C HIS A 76 -0.44 -0.40 -8.83
N MET A 77 -1.53 -0.54 -9.61
CA MET A 77 -1.85 0.37 -10.72
C MET A 77 -2.94 1.40 -10.38
N GLU A 78 -3.41 1.45 -9.13
CA GLU A 78 -4.32 2.50 -8.73
C GLU A 78 -3.66 3.88 -8.89
N PRO A 79 -4.39 4.90 -9.36
CA PRO A 79 -3.81 6.19 -9.70
C PRO A 79 -3.02 6.89 -8.59
N ASP A 80 -3.34 6.64 -7.33
CA ASP A 80 -2.61 7.22 -6.19
C ASP A 80 -1.22 6.59 -5.95
N HIS A 81 -0.90 5.49 -6.65
CA HIS A 81 0.42 4.85 -6.68
C HIS A 81 1.02 4.80 -8.09
N ALA A 82 0.21 4.97 -9.13
CA ALA A 82 0.63 4.79 -10.51
C ALA A 82 0.69 6.09 -11.33
N ALA A 83 0.10 7.20 -10.86
CA ALA A 83 -0.08 8.42 -11.66
C ALA A 83 1.22 9.01 -12.22
N ASN A 84 2.36 8.72 -11.61
CA ASN A 84 3.65 9.25 -12.04
C ASN A 84 4.51 8.27 -12.82
N ILE A 85 4.00 7.09 -13.18
CA ILE A 85 4.75 6.10 -13.97
C ILE A 85 5.24 6.70 -15.29
N GLN A 86 4.37 7.37 -16.06
CA GLN A 86 4.77 8.01 -17.30
C GLN A 86 5.85 9.07 -17.06
N ARG A 87 5.63 9.97 -16.09
CA ARG A 87 6.55 11.06 -15.79
C ARG A 87 7.95 10.59 -15.44
N VAL A 88 8.06 9.57 -14.58
CA VAL A 88 9.36 9.05 -14.15
C VAL A 88 10.02 8.20 -15.25
N ALA A 89 9.22 7.46 -16.05
CA ALA A 89 9.73 6.68 -17.17
C ALA A 89 10.25 7.54 -18.32
N GLU A 90 9.65 8.71 -18.58
CA GLU A 90 10.15 9.71 -19.52
C GLU A 90 11.42 10.40 -19.01
N LYS A 91 11.48 10.67 -17.70
CA LYS A 91 12.66 11.28 -17.07
C LYS A 91 13.89 10.35 -17.08
N TYR A 92 13.66 9.04 -16.96
CA TYR A 92 14.69 8.00 -16.94
C TYR A 92 14.44 6.97 -18.05
N PRO A 93 14.79 7.28 -19.30
CA PRO A 93 14.42 6.45 -20.45
C PRO A 93 15.03 5.06 -20.46
N GLU A 94 16.17 4.85 -19.77
CA GLU A 94 16.83 3.54 -19.66
C GLU A 94 16.26 2.68 -18.51
N MET A 95 15.48 3.27 -17.60
CA MET A 95 14.88 2.57 -16.47
C MET A 95 13.87 1.54 -16.95
N LYS A 96 13.95 0.32 -16.42
CA LYS A 96 13.00 -0.76 -16.71
C LYS A 96 11.84 -0.73 -15.72
N LEU A 97 10.65 -1.08 -16.22
CA LEU A 97 9.46 -1.23 -15.39
C LEU A 97 9.29 -2.70 -15.05
N VAL A 98 9.13 -3.01 -13.77
CA VAL A 98 8.97 -4.37 -13.24
C VAL A 98 7.55 -4.52 -12.74
N GLY A 99 6.82 -5.49 -13.27
CA GLY A 99 5.45 -5.77 -12.89
C GLY A 99 5.03 -7.16 -13.34
N ASN A 100 3.84 -7.60 -12.99
CA ASN A 100 3.34 -8.86 -13.51
C ASN A 100 2.65 -8.72 -14.88
N ALA A 101 2.20 -9.82 -15.45
CA ALA A 101 1.62 -9.84 -16.81
C ALA A 101 0.33 -8.99 -16.95
N LYS A 102 -0.33 -8.60 -15.87
CA LYS A 102 -1.52 -7.72 -15.90
C LYS A 102 -1.16 -6.25 -15.80
N THR A 103 -0.03 -5.91 -15.17
CA THR A 103 0.45 -4.54 -14.98
C THR A 103 0.64 -3.82 -16.32
N PHE A 104 1.29 -4.47 -17.29
CA PHE A 104 1.66 -3.82 -18.55
C PHE A 104 0.47 -3.47 -19.45
N PRO A 105 -0.55 -4.32 -19.62
CA PRO A 105 -1.78 -3.92 -20.30
C PRO A 105 -2.49 -2.74 -19.62
N MET A 106 -2.44 -2.64 -18.29
CA MET A 106 -3.01 -1.50 -17.56
C MET A 106 -2.20 -0.21 -17.77
N ILE A 107 -0.86 -0.30 -17.80
CA ILE A 107 -0.01 0.85 -18.16
C ILE A 107 -0.39 1.37 -19.55
N ALA A 108 -0.56 0.47 -20.54
CA ALA A 108 -0.95 0.87 -21.89
C ALA A 108 -2.37 1.46 -21.99
N GLN A 109 -3.26 1.14 -21.04
CA GLN A 109 -4.60 1.73 -20.96
C GLN A 109 -4.61 3.09 -20.28
N PHE A 110 -3.71 3.31 -19.30
CA PHE A 110 -3.70 4.52 -18.48
C PHE A 110 -2.81 5.62 -19.05
N PHE A 111 -1.78 5.24 -19.82
CA PHE A 111 -0.73 6.16 -20.28
C PHE A 111 -0.45 6.01 -21.77
N ASP A 112 -0.17 7.14 -22.43
CA ASP A 112 0.42 7.16 -23.77
C ASP A 112 1.96 7.08 -23.63
N LEU A 113 2.45 5.91 -23.25
CA LEU A 113 3.85 5.66 -22.94
C LEU A 113 4.39 4.45 -23.69
N ASN A 114 5.40 4.67 -24.53
CA ASN A 114 6.13 3.56 -25.16
C ASN A 114 7.16 2.99 -24.18
N ILE A 115 6.96 1.74 -23.77
CA ILE A 115 7.85 0.98 -22.89
C ILE A 115 8.45 -0.25 -23.56
N GLU A 116 8.35 -0.36 -24.88
CA GLU A 116 8.87 -1.51 -25.64
C GLU A 116 10.34 -1.81 -25.29
N GLY A 117 10.60 -3.05 -24.88
CA GLY A 117 11.94 -3.50 -24.43
C GLY A 117 12.34 -3.06 -23.03
N ARG A 118 11.45 -2.35 -22.32
CA ARG A 118 11.70 -1.91 -20.93
C ARG A 118 10.92 -2.70 -19.89
N GLU A 119 10.04 -3.61 -20.33
CA GLU A 119 9.23 -4.44 -19.45
C GLU A 119 10.04 -5.58 -18.84
N VAL A 120 9.93 -5.77 -17.54
CA VAL A 120 10.39 -6.95 -16.81
C VAL A 120 9.18 -7.61 -16.18
N ILE A 121 8.68 -8.66 -16.84
CA ILE A 121 7.51 -9.40 -16.37
C ILE A 121 7.94 -10.43 -15.35
N VAL A 122 7.43 -10.29 -14.12
CA VAL A 122 7.68 -11.20 -13.02
C VAL A 122 6.45 -12.04 -12.66
N LYS A 123 6.69 -13.18 -12.04
CA LYS A 123 5.68 -14.15 -11.59
C LYS A 123 5.90 -14.49 -10.11
N GLU A 124 5.00 -15.33 -9.59
CA GLU A 124 5.10 -15.86 -8.22
C GLU A 124 6.47 -16.47 -7.95
N GLY A 125 7.17 -15.96 -6.94
CA GLY A 125 8.44 -16.45 -6.48
C GLY A 125 9.66 -16.00 -7.30
N ASP A 126 9.48 -15.30 -8.42
CA ASP A 126 10.61 -14.77 -9.20
C ASP A 126 11.44 -13.79 -8.35
N THR A 127 12.71 -13.67 -8.68
CA THR A 127 13.64 -12.78 -7.97
C THR A 127 14.35 -11.82 -8.92
N LEU A 128 14.69 -10.63 -8.40
CA LEU A 128 15.48 -9.60 -9.08
C LEU A 128 16.62 -9.17 -8.16
N SER A 129 17.85 -9.37 -8.60
CA SER A 129 19.04 -8.90 -7.86
C SER A 129 19.36 -7.45 -8.21
N LEU A 130 19.60 -6.64 -7.17
CA LEU A 130 20.09 -5.27 -7.28
C LEU A 130 21.59 -5.14 -6.96
N GLY A 131 22.21 -6.24 -6.54
CA GLY A 131 23.56 -6.34 -6.01
C GLY A 131 23.54 -7.08 -4.67
N ARG A 132 23.67 -6.36 -3.57
CA ARG A 132 23.47 -6.89 -2.21
C ARG A 132 22.00 -7.27 -1.94
N HIS A 133 21.08 -6.41 -2.38
CA HIS A 133 19.65 -6.62 -2.22
C HIS A 133 19.08 -7.57 -3.27
N THR A 134 18.19 -8.45 -2.85
CA THR A 134 17.42 -9.33 -3.75
C THR A 134 15.93 -9.17 -3.45
N LEU A 135 15.19 -8.76 -4.47
CA LEU A 135 13.74 -8.64 -4.42
C LEU A 135 13.10 -9.96 -4.83
N GLN A 136 12.14 -10.45 -4.07
CA GLN A 136 11.31 -11.61 -4.42
C GLN A 136 9.84 -11.18 -4.50
N PHE A 137 9.15 -11.61 -5.57
CA PHE A 137 7.82 -11.16 -5.90
C PHE A 137 6.76 -12.21 -5.56
N PHE A 138 5.67 -11.77 -4.93
CA PHE A 138 4.53 -12.60 -4.60
C PHE A 138 3.26 -11.97 -5.16
N MET A 139 2.50 -12.74 -5.93
CA MET A 139 1.25 -12.25 -6.51
C MET A 139 0.16 -12.19 -5.44
N ALA A 140 -0.50 -11.06 -5.37
CA ALA A 140 -1.58 -10.76 -4.43
C ALA A 140 -2.87 -10.32 -5.16
N PRO A 141 -3.36 -11.11 -6.14
CA PRO A 141 -4.50 -10.70 -6.95
C PRO A 141 -5.72 -10.45 -6.08
N MET A 142 -6.41 -9.34 -6.35
CA MET A 142 -7.58 -8.86 -5.59
C MET A 142 -7.28 -8.41 -4.15
N VAL A 143 -6.02 -8.05 -3.87
CA VAL A 143 -5.68 -7.36 -2.63
C VAL A 143 -5.13 -5.94 -2.98
N HIS A 144 -5.92 -4.92 -3.51
CA HIS A 144 -7.38 -5.16 -3.77
C HIS A 144 -7.72 -5.19 -5.28
N TRP A 145 -6.78 -4.96 -6.18
CA TRP A 145 -6.92 -5.02 -7.64
C TRP A 145 -6.29 -6.30 -8.22
N PRO A 146 -6.63 -6.67 -9.49
CA PRO A 146 -6.24 -7.97 -10.04
C PRO A 146 -4.75 -8.13 -10.34
N GLU A 147 -3.99 -7.03 -10.46
CA GLU A 147 -2.56 -7.02 -10.79
C GLU A 147 -1.68 -6.85 -9.56
N VAL A 148 -2.23 -6.66 -8.37
CA VAL A 148 -1.44 -6.39 -7.17
C VAL A 148 -0.41 -7.50 -6.93
N MET A 149 0.80 -7.08 -6.61
CA MET A 149 1.88 -7.93 -6.11
C MET A 149 2.55 -7.28 -4.89
N VAL A 150 3.10 -8.09 -4.02
CA VAL A 150 3.95 -7.64 -2.91
C VAL A 150 5.39 -8.07 -3.16
N THR A 151 6.33 -7.30 -2.65
CA THR A 151 7.77 -7.55 -2.85
C THR A 151 8.45 -7.75 -1.52
N TYR A 152 9.17 -8.87 -1.37
CA TYR A 152 9.99 -9.14 -0.20
C TYR A 152 11.47 -8.90 -0.52
N GLU A 153 12.09 -7.96 0.16
CA GLU A 153 13.52 -7.72 0.11
C GLU A 153 14.21 -8.62 1.14
N GLN A 154 15.08 -9.53 0.64
CA GLN A 154 15.58 -10.66 1.41
C GLN A 154 16.70 -10.29 2.40
N SER A 155 17.52 -9.27 2.12
CA SER A 155 18.72 -8.94 2.90
C SER A 155 18.39 -8.25 4.22
N GLU A 156 17.45 -7.30 4.19
CA GLU A 156 16.99 -6.53 5.35
C GLU A 156 15.61 -6.99 5.84
N LYS A 157 15.04 -8.03 5.17
CA LYS A 157 13.77 -8.70 5.52
C LYS A 157 12.58 -7.73 5.50
N VAL A 158 12.52 -6.89 4.47
CA VAL A 158 11.48 -5.86 4.30
C VAL A 158 10.40 -6.36 3.35
N LEU A 159 9.16 -6.31 3.80
CA LEU A 159 7.97 -6.58 2.98
C LEU A 159 7.38 -5.24 2.50
N PHE A 160 7.47 -4.96 1.20
CA PHE A 160 6.68 -3.93 0.54
C PHE A 160 5.32 -4.52 0.21
N SER A 161 4.31 -4.12 0.97
CA SER A 161 3.04 -4.84 1.06
C SER A 161 1.94 -4.30 0.16
N ALA A 162 2.27 -3.40 -0.77
CA ALA A 162 1.28 -2.62 -1.50
C ALA A 162 0.29 -1.96 -0.51
N ASP A 163 -1.00 -2.01 -0.74
CA ASP A 163 -2.02 -1.47 0.18
C ASP A 163 -2.22 -2.31 1.45
N GLY A 164 -1.68 -3.51 1.46
CA GLY A 164 -1.71 -4.35 2.66
C GLY A 164 -1.05 -3.65 3.86
N PHE A 165 -1.71 -3.69 5.02
CA PHE A 165 -1.29 -3.02 6.25
C PHE A 165 -1.30 -1.48 6.19
N GLY A 166 -1.90 -0.91 5.15
CA GLY A 166 -2.11 0.53 5.03
C GLY A 166 -3.16 1.07 5.99
N LYS A 167 -3.14 2.38 6.21
CA LYS A 167 -4.15 3.11 6.98
C LYS A 167 -4.39 4.48 6.35
N PHE A 168 -5.56 5.04 6.60
CA PHE A 168 -5.79 6.47 6.36
C PHE A 168 -4.99 7.33 7.33
N GLY A 169 -4.81 8.60 6.99
CA GLY A 169 -4.08 9.57 7.78
C GLY A 169 -2.68 9.84 7.28
N SER A 170 -2.27 11.09 7.42
CA SER A 170 -0.93 11.59 7.14
C SER A 170 0.06 11.10 8.21
N LEU A 171 1.32 10.89 7.85
CA LEU A 171 2.39 10.53 8.79
C LEU A 171 2.79 11.68 9.73
N SER A 172 2.27 12.90 9.52
CA SER A 172 2.49 14.04 10.40
C SER A 172 1.60 14.00 11.64
N VAL A 173 0.58 13.14 11.67
CA VAL A 173 -0.37 13.00 12.78
C VAL A 173 -0.06 11.74 13.56
N GLU A 174 0.17 11.91 14.86
CA GLU A 174 0.36 10.79 15.79
C GLU A 174 -1.01 10.29 16.27
N GLU A 175 -1.41 9.11 15.82
CA GLU A 175 -2.66 8.45 16.19
C GLU A 175 -2.48 6.92 16.21
N PRO A 176 -3.31 6.17 16.96
CA PRO A 176 -3.28 4.72 16.93
C PRO A 176 -3.47 4.20 15.50
N TRP A 177 -2.74 3.13 15.16
CA TRP A 177 -2.80 2.54 13.81
C TRP A 177 -4.15 1.88 13.56
N GLU A 178 -4.73 1.24 14.58
CA GLU A 178 -5.81 0.26 14.47
C GLU A 178 -7.10 0.85 13.90
N ASP A 179 -7.52 2.02 14.35
CA ASP A 179 -8.82 2.59 13.98
C ASP A 179 -8.88 2.98 12.51
N GLU A 180 -7.89 3.70 12.03
CA GLU A 180 -7.82 4.14 10.64
C GLU A 180 -7.38 3.00 9.71
N ALA A 181 -6.61 2.03 10.18
CA ALA A 181 -6.29 0.81 9.43
C ALA A 181 -7.51 -0.11 9.28
N ARG A 182 -8.33 -0.27 10.34
CA ARG A 182 -9.58 -1.02 10.28
C ARG A 182 -10.55 -0.36 9.30
N ARG A 183 -10.67 0.97 9.36
CA ARG A 183 -11.50 1.75 8.45
C ARG A 183 -11.02 1.61 7.01
N TYR A 184 -9.71 1.68 6.77
CA TYR A 184 -9.08 1.44 5.48
C TYR A 184 -9.39 0.02 4.98
N PHE A 185 -9.06 -0.99 5.79
CA PHE A 185 -9.27 -2.40 5.44
C PHE A 185 -10.71 -2.69 5.05
N ILE A 186 -11.69 -2.32 5.90
CA ILE A 186 -13.11 -2.63 5.67
C ILE A 186 -13.61 -1.99 4.37
N ASN A 187 -13.21 -0.76 4.08
CA ASN A 187 -13.71 -0.02 2.92
C ASN A 187 -13.01 -0.42 1.61
N ILE A 188 -11.70 -0.65 1.64
CA ILE A 188 -10.88 -0.88 0.45
C ILE A 188 -10.71 -2.38 0.16
N VAL A 189 -10.33 -3.16 1.16
CA VAL A 189 -9.91 -4.56 1.01
C VAL A 189 -10.97 -5.57 1.49
N GLY A 190 -11.88 -5.15 2.39
CA GLY A 190 -12.70 -6.06 3.21
C GLY A 190 -13.54 -7.09 2.46
N LYS A 191 -14.03 -6.80 1.24
CA LYS A 191 -14.75 -7.76 0.40
C LYS A 191 -13.87 -8.89 -0.15
N TYR A 192 -12.55 -8.78 -0.03
CA TYR A 192 -11.57 -9.71 -0.58
C TYR A 192 -10.87 -10.56 0.50
N GLY A 193 -11.58 -10.94 1.56
CA GLY A 193 -11.00 -11.69 2.68
C GLY A 193 -10.25 -12.96 2.27
N ALA A 194 -10.81 -13.78 1.37
CA ALA A 194 -10.14 -15.00 0.91
C ALA A 194 -8.81 -14.72 0.17
N PRO A 195 -8.70 -13.76 -0.76
CA PRO A 195 -7.40 -13.28 -1.29
C PRO A 195 -6.41 -12.84 -0.22
N VAL A 196 -6.84 -12.08 0.78
CA VAL A 196 -5.98 -11.65 1.90
C VAL A 196 -5.49 -12.85 2.70
N GLN A 197 -6.36 -13.80 3.05
CA GLN A 197 -5.99 -15.04 3.73
C GLN A 197 -4.96 -15.86 2.93
N ALA A 198 -5.08 -15.90 1.59
CA ALA A 198 -4.09 -16.55 0.74
C ALA A 198 -2.73 -15.83 0.78
N LEU A 199 -2.72 -14.48 0.80
CA LEU A 199 -1.51 -13.69 0.92
C LEU A 199 -0.84 -13.87 2.29
N LEU A 200 -1.60 -13.83 3.38
CA LEU A 200 -1.09 -14.06 4.74
C LEU A 200 -0.41 -15.42 4.88
N LYS A 201 -0.97 -16.47 4.26
CA LYS A 201 -0.34 -17.82 4.24
C LYS A 201 1.01 -17.82 3.52
N LYS A 202 1.16 -17.05 2.44
CA LYS A 202 2.45 -16.90 1.75
C LYS A 202 3.45 -16.14 2.61
N ALA A 203 3.02 -15.02 3.19
CA ALA A 203 3.85 -14.18 4.05
C ALA A 203 4.32 -14.89 5.33
N ALA A 204 3.53 -15.83 5.86
CA ALA A 204 3.89 -16.61 7.04
C ALA A 204 5.15 -17.49 6.85
N ALA A 205 5.54 -17.76 5.61
CA ALA A 205 6.78 -18.50 5.30
C ALA A 205 8.02 -17.57 5.23
N LEU A 206 7.83 -16.26 5.34
CA LEU A 206 8.89 -15.25 5.24
C LEU A 206 9.31 -14.78 6.64
N ASP A 207 10.59 -14.51 6.80
CA ASP A 207 11.14 -13.89 8.00
C ASP A 207 11.08 -12.35 7.88
N VAL A 208 9.89 -11.78 8.07
CA VAL A 208 9.65 -10.34 7.91
C VAL A 208 10.06 -9.59 9.17
N ALA A 209 10.98 -8.63 9.03
CA ALA A 209 11.40 -7.72 10.10
C ALA A 209 10.71 -6.35 10.02
N MET A 210 10.20 -5.98 8.83
CA MET A 210 9.61 -4.68 8.57
C MET A 210 8.54 -4.78 7.48
N ILE A 211 7.44 -4.04 7.64
CA ILE A 211 6.40 -3.90 6.61
C ILE A 211 6.36 -2.44 6.15
N CYS A 212 6.49 -2.24 4.84
CA CYS A 212 6.47 -0.95 4.16
C CYS A 212 5.20 -0.86 3.27
N PRO A 213 4.07 -0.36 3.79
CA PRO A 213 2.83 -0.21 3.03
C PRO A 213 2.87 1.01 2.11
N LEU A 214 1.91 1.10 1.18
CA LEU A 214 1.73 2.26 0.31
C LEU A 214 1.00 3.44 1.00
N HIS A 215 0.34 3.18 2.15
CA HIS A 215 -0.25 4.20 3.02
C HIS A 215 0.09 3.95 4.48
N GLY A 216 0.20 5.01 5.27
CA GLY A 216 0.45 4.92 6.72
C GLY A 216 1.91 4.65 7.09
N PRO A 217 2.17 4.34 8.36
CA PRO A 217 3.53 4.21 8.87
C PRO A 217 4.20 2.89 8.45
N VAL A 218 5.53 2.90 8.39
CA VAL A 218 6.31 1.68 8.33
C VAL A 218 6.22 0.95 9.67
N LEU A 219 5.91 -0.34 9.62
CA LEU A 219 5.73 -1.18 10.81
C LEU A 219 7.02 -1.97 11.05
N THR A 220 7.63 -1.77 12.22
CA THR A 220 8.93 -2.38 12.58
C THR A 220 8.87 -3.19 13.86
N GLU A 221 7.84 -3.00 14.68
CA GLU A 221 7.68 -3.63 15.98
C GLU A 221 6.32 -4.32 16.05
N ASN A 222 6.23 -5.37 16.86
CA ASN A 222 4.97 -6.07 17.12
C ASN A 222 4.20 -6.52 15.86
N LEU A 223 4.91 -6.93 14.80
CA LEU A 223 4.30 -7.29 13.52
C LEU A 223 3.21 -8.37 13.66
N GLY A 224 3.36 -9.27 14.63
CA GLY A 224 2.36 -10.29 14.93
C GLY A 224 0.98 -9.74 15.29
N HIS A 225 0.91 -8.56 15.93
CA HIS A 225 -0.34 -7.88 16.25
C HIS A 225 -1.06 -7.42 14.96
N TYR A 226 -0.36 -6.73 14.07
CA TYR A 226 -0.93 -6.25 12.80
C TYR A 226 -1.37 -7.40 11.89
N ILE A 227 -0.56 -8.46 11.81
CA ILE A 227 -0.87 -9.68 11.06
C ILE A 227 -2.11 -10.37 11.66
N GLY A 228 -2.21 -10.42 13.00
CA GLY A 228 -3.36 -11.00 13.70
C GLY A 228 -4.66 -10.22 13.44
N LEU A 229 -4.61 -8.90 13.41
CA LEU A 229 -5.78 -8.08 13.03
C LEU A 229 -6.20 -8.33 11.57
N TYR A 230 -5.25 -8.38 10.65
CA TYR A 230 -5.54 -8.71 9.24
C TYR A 230 -6.13 -10.11 9.08
N ASP A 231 -5.66 -11.10 9.86
CA ASP A 231 -6.24 -12.45 9.90
C ASP A 231 -7.69 -12.41 10.40
N THR A 232 -7.95 -11.72 11.51
CA THR A 232 -9.29 -11.52 12.08
C THR A 232 -10.24 -10.85 11.07
N TRP A 233 -9.84 -9.72 10.49
CA TRP A 233 -10.68 -8.96 9.56
C TRP A 233 -10.95 -9.73 8.27
N SER A 234 -9.94 -10.38 7.70
CA SER A 234 -10.06 -11.10 6.43
C SER A 234 -10.74 -12.47 6.56
N SER A 235 -10.79 -13.05 7.75
CA SER A 235 -11.59 -14.24 8.05
C SER A 235 -13.02 -13.91 8.48
N TYR A 236 -13.37 -12.60 8.51
CA TYR A 236 -14.68 -12.10 8.94
C TYR A 236 -15.05 -12.50 10.37
N GLN A 237 -14.03 -12.62 11.22
CA GLN A 237 -14.26 -12.82 12.65
C GLN A 237 -14.47 -11.47 13.34
N PRO A 238 -15.37 -11.37 14.32
CA PRO A 238 -15.53 -10.16 15.11
C PRO A 238 -14.28 -9.95 16.00
N GLU A 239 -13.89 -8.70 16.22
CA GLU A 239 -12.87 -8.35 17.21
C GLU A 239 -13.45 -8.42 18.64
N ASP A 240 -14.74 -8.06 18.78
CA ASP A 240 -15.45 -8.02 20.04
C ASP A 240 -16.80 -8.75 19.91
N ASP A 241 -17.24 -9.39 20.99
CA ASP A 241 -18.60 -9.90 21.09
C ASP A 241 -19.57 -8.73 21.31
N GLY A 242 -20.48 -8.51 20.34
CA GLY A 242 -21.40 -7.39 20.42
C GLY A 242 -22.54 -7.47 19.43
N ILE A 243 -23.50 -6.58 19.60
CA ILE A 243 -24.65 -6.40 18.71
C ILE A 243 -24.63 -4.96 18.19
N VAL A 244 -24.59 -4.82 16.85
CA VAL A 244 -24.73 -3.52 16.20
C VAL A 244 -26.19 -3.31 15.80
N ILE A 245 -26.81 -2.23 16.29
CA ILE A 245 -28.18 -1.84 15.92
C ILE A 245 -28.09 -0.62 15.00
N ALA A 246 -28.22 -0.83 13.69
CA ALA A 246 -28.30 0.25 12.72
C ALA A 246 -29.74 0.75 12.60
N TYR A 247 -29.97 2.05 12.76
CA TYR A 247 -31.31 2.63 12.67
C TYR A 247 -31.28 4.04 12.07
N THR A 248 -32.44 4.49 11.61
CA THR A 248 -32.75 5.88 11.30
C THR A 248 -34.00 6.31 12.01
N SER A 249 -34.12 7.59 12.40
CA SER A 249 -35.25 8.11 13.14
C SER A 249 -35.53 9.56 12.77
N VAL A 250 -36.73 9.84 12.26
CA VAL A 250 -37.13 11.19 11.87
C VAL A 250 -37.67 11.99 13.08
N TYR A 251 -38.62 11.41 13.84
CA TYR A 251 -39.26 12.07 14.98
C TYR A 251 -38.82 11.53 16.35
N GLY A 252 -37.77 10.73 16.41
CA GLY A 252 -37.18 10.23 17.65
C GLY A 252 -37.81 8.95 18.21
N HIS A 253 -38.95 8.47 17.73
CA HIS A 253 -39.62 7.27 18.27
C HIS A 253 -38.79 6.00 18.03
N THR A 254 -38.23 5.81 16.84
CA THR A 254 -37.33 4.70 16.54
C THR A 254 -36.10 4.75 17.42
N LYS A 255 -35.53 5.95 17.62
CA LYS A 255 -34.36 6.15 18.53
C LYS A 255 -34.71 5.70 19.95
N MET A 256 -35.90 6.06 20.47
CA MET A 256 -36.35 5.63 21.81
C MET A 256 -36.50 4.10 21.90
N ALA A 257 -37.08 3.46 20.89
CA ALA A 257 -37.22 2.01 20.85
C ALA A 257 -35.86 1.30 20.80
N VAL A 258 -34.92 1.82 20.02
CA VAL A 258 -33.52 1.31 19.95
C VAL A 258 -32.80 1.48 21.29
N SER A 259 -32.96 2.63 21.96
CA SER A 259 -32.38 2.80 23.29
C SER A 259 -32.88 1.79 24.30
N LEU A 260 -34.23 1.58 24.35
CA LEU A 260 -34.85 0.57 25.23
C LEU A 260 -34.36 -0.84 24.92
N LEU A 261 -34.17 -1.17 23.63
CA LEU A 261 -33.65 -2.49 23.25
C LEU A 261 -32.16 -2.62 23.66
N ALA A 262 -31.34 -1.59 23.44
CA ALA A 262 -29.94 -1.59 23.84
C ALA A 262 -29.79 -1.79 25.36
N ASP A 263 -30.59 -1.09 26.15
CA ASP A 263 -30.61 -1.24 27.63
C ASP A 263 -30.99 -2.64 28.10
N GLN A 264 -31.67 -3.44 27.26
CA GLN A 264 -32.03 -4.83 27.58
C GLN A 264 -31.00 -5.85 27.13
N LEU A 265 -30.10 -5.45 26.21
CA LEU A 265 -29.05 -6.30 25.66
C LEU A 265 -27.71 -6.16 26.40
N THR A 266 -27.53 -5.11 27.18
CA THR A 266 -26.40 -4.88 28.08
C THR A 266 -26.69 -5.38 29.48
#